data_156d4715901bb6099d7cdd40100e683d
#
_entry.id   156d4715901bb6099d7cdd40100e683d
#
_cell.length_a   1.000
_cell.length_b   1.000
_cell.length_c   1.000
_cell.angle_alpha   90.00
_cell.angle_beta   90.00
_cell.angle_gamma   90.00
#
_symmetry.space_group_name_H-M   'P 1'
#
loop_
_entity.id
_entity.type
_entity.pdbx_description
1 polymer ?
#
loop_
_entity_poly.entity_id
_entity_poly.type
_entity_poly.pdbx_seq_one_letter_code
_entity_poly.pdbx_strand_id
1 'polypeptide(L)'
;MKTTIMKPNLKFLAIVASVGLFLQSCSSDDDEGAIELNAPVITNFEFGEGHHDEDGDDDHDHDSEEAYAFKGSDIHLAAEIAAEATVSSITLSIHSDEVTAGEGEVDWDFEQVFTDAKYLVLNPEFHEHIDVPTDIPSGEYHIELLVTDELGNSTEIDGHLIILDAIAISGFEMDETVARGDDFHIEFMILAAHGIHSITVDIHADGVTPGEGEVAWDFEEEFLEGYHEEMEAEFHEHIDVPATAPAGEYHIIFTVEDEDGNTVAYETHIDVTA
;
A
#
# COMPACT_ATOMS: atom_id res chain seq x y z
N MET A 1 -53.08 -5.17 -9.92
CA MET A 1 -52.76 -6.47 -9.32
C MET A 1 -51.28 -6.48 -9.03
N LYS A 2 -50.85 -6.20 -7.80
CA LYS A 2 -49.46 -6.24 -7.36
C LYS A 2 -49.26 -7.54 -6.60
N THR A 3 -48.41 -8.42 -7.11
CA THR A 3 -48.06 -9.67 -6.45
C THR A 3 -46.80 -9.44 -5.64
N THR A 4 -46.94 -9.46 -4.33
CA THR A 4 -45.86 -9.38 -3.36
C THR A 4 -45.32 -10.78 -3.11
N ILE A 5 -44.03 -11.03 -3.45
CA ILE A 5 -43.37 -12.29 -3.13
C ILE A 5 -42.63 -12.12 -1.79
N MET A 6 -43.10 -12.82 -0.79
CA MET A 6 -42.46 -12.96 0.53
C MET A 6 -41.26 -13.90 0.42
N LYS A 7 -40.09 -13.46 0.89
CA LYS A 7 -38.91 -14.32 1.13
C LYS A 7 -39.02 -14.95 2.54
N PRO A 8 -38.81 -16.25 2.69
CA PRO A 8 -38.77 -16.88 4.02
C PRO A 8 -37.41 -16.72 4.66
N ASN A 9 -37.36 -16.13 5.84
CA ASN A 9 -36.20 -16.14 6.73
C ASN A 9 -36.07 -17.53 7.40
N LEU A 10 -35.08 -18.28 7.01
CA LEU A 10 -34.78 -19.57 7.66
C LEU A 10 -33.62 -19.34 8.65
N LYS A 11 -33.96 -19.10 9.92
CA LYS A 11 -33.02 -19.14 11.04
C LYS A 11 -32.81 -20.57 11.45
N PHE A 12 -31.64 -21.16 11.13
CA PHE A 12 -31.23 -22.44 11.69
C PHE A 12 -30.68 -22.22 13.10
N LEU A 13 -31.45 -22.66 14.09
CA LEU A 13 -31.00 -22.77 15.47
C LEU A 13 -30.43 -24.19 15.66
N ALA A 14 -29.12 -24.35 15.68
CA ALA A 14 -28.49 -25.61 16.03
C ALA A 14 -28.33 -25.70 17.55
N ILE A 15 -29.17 -26.50 18.19
CA ILE A 15 -29.02 -26.89 19.60
C ILE A 15 -28.10 -28.10 19.63
N VAL A 16 -26.85 -27.93 20.07
CA VAL A 16 -25.95 -29.04 20.40
C VAL A 16 -26.18 -29.41 21.86
N ALA A 17 -26.89 -30.54 22.09
CA ALA A 17 -26.98 -31.15 23.39
C ALA A 17 -25.75 -32.00 23.66
N SER A 18 -24.84 -31.52 24.51
CA SER A 18 -23.69 -32.28 25.02
C SER A 18 -24.20 -33.22 26.15
N VAL A 19 -24.27 -34.52 25.84
CA VAL A 19 -24.44 -35.56 26.84
C VAL A 19 -23.06 -35.89 27.43
N GLY A 20 -22.82 -35.43 28.65
CA GLY A 20 -21.62 -35.82 29.42
C GLY A 20 -21.76 -37.24 29.92
N LEU A 21 -20.93 -38.17 29.47
CA LEU A 21 -20.70 -39.46 30.08
C LEU A 21 -19.50 -39.35 31.02
N PHE A 22 -19.78 -39.26 32.32
CA PHE A 22 -18.78 -39.50 33.34
C PHE A 22 -18.50 -41.00 33.43
N LEU A 23 -17.35 -41.43 32.92
CA LEU A 23 -16.76 -42.72 33.29
C LEU A 23 -15.68 -42.45 34.33
N GLN A 24 -16.04 -42.66 35.62
CA GLN A 24 -15.06 -42.84 36.67
C GLN A 24 -14.39 -44.18 36.45
N SER A 25 -13.14 -44.17 36.01
CA SER A 25 -12.25 -45.32 36.16
C SER A 25 -11.12 -44.91 37.11
N CYS A 26 -11.19 -45.44 38.33
CA CYS A 26 -10.01 -45.48 39.22
C CYS A 26 -9.07 -46.57 38.74
N SER A 27 -7.85 -46.27 38.40
CA SER A 27 -6.71 -47.16 38.61
C SER A 27 -5.37 -46.40 38.59
N SER A 28 -4.71 -46.53 39.74
CA SER A 28 -3.25 -46.56 39.98
C SER A 28 -2.34 -45.46 39.43
N ASP A 29 -1.83 -44.73 40.39
CA ASP A 29 -0.56 -44.01 40.44
C ASP A 29 0.49 -44.49 39.45
N ASP A 30 0.74 -43.69 38.43
CA ASP A 30 1.98 -43.34 37.77
C ASP A 30 1.74 -42.02 37.05
N ASP A 31 1.47 -40.96 37.81
CA ASP A 31 1.43 -39.60 37.31
C ASP A 31 2.88 -39.11 37.10
N GLU A 32 3.54 -39.63 36.05
CA GLU A 32 4.58 -38.85 35.42
C GLU A 32 3.85 -37.65 34.82
N GLY A 33 3.80 -36.54 35.58
CA GLY A 33 3.11 -35.33 35.19
C GLY A 33 3.54 -34.97 33.77
N ALA A 34 2.59 -35.04 32.83
CA ALA A 34 2.81 -34.51 31.48
C ALA A 34 3.32 -33.07 31.65
N ILE A 35 4.53 -32.80 31.23
CA ILE A 35 5.06 -31.44 31.20
C ILE A 35 4.19 -30.69 30.18
N GLU A 36 3.26 -29.85 30.69
CA GLU A 36 2.54 -28.91 29.82
C GLU A 36 3.54 -27.81 29.44
N LEU A 37 3.94 -27.80 28.17
CA LEU A 37 4.77 -26.73 27.62
C LEU A 37 3.89 -25.51 27.33
N ASN A 38 4.44 -24.33 27.55
CA ASN A 38 3.75 -23.07 27.31
C ASN A 38 3.69 -22.76 25.81
N ALA A 39 2.71 -21.95 25.42
CA ALA A 39 2.64 -21.39 24.07
C ALA A 39 3.89 -20.55 23.76
N PRO A 40 4.25 -20.42 22.49
CA PRO A 40 5.32 -19.52 22.07
C PRO A 40 5.14 -18.10 22.61
N VAL A 41 6.23 -17.38 22.81
CA VAL A 41 6.22 -15.96 23.20
C VAL A 41 6.84 -15.17 22.05
N ILE A 42 6.14 -14.15 21.58
CA ILE A 42 6.59 -13.22 20.55
C ILE A 42 7.01 -11.93 21.24
N THR A 43 8.19 -11.41 20.92
CA THR A 43 8.72 -10.14 21.42
C THR A 43 9.37 -9.37 20.28
N ASN A 44 9.53 -8.06 20.45
CA ASN A 44 10.17 -7.19 19.45
C ASN A 44 9.55 -7.39 18.05
N PHE A 45 8.20 -7.36 17.97
CA PHE A 45 7.52 -7.38 16.69
C PHE A 45 7.61 -5.98 16.08
N GLU A 46 8.43 -5.86 15.05
CA GLU A 46 8.70 -4.64 14.32
C GLU A 46 8.21 -4.81 12.89
N PHE A 47 7.57 -3.78 12.34
CA PHE A 47 7.08 -3.76 10.97
C PHE A 47 6.95 -2.32 10.47
N GLY A 48 7.02 -2.13 9.15
CA GLY A 48 6.94 -0.84 8.48
C GLY A 48 7.91 -0.73 7.32
N GLU A 49 8.19 0.49 6.89
CA GLU A 49 9.17 0.74 5.84
C GLU A 49 10.56 0.22 6.24
N GLY A 50 11.17 -0.57 5.35
CA GLY A 50 12.49 -1.15 5.59
C GLY A 50 13.57 -0.09 5.48
N HIS A 51 14.29 0.17 6.59
CA HIS A 51 15.52 0.93 6.51
C HIS A 51 16.64 0.07 5.91
N HIS A 52 17.02 0.36 4.68
CA HIS A 52 18.24 -0.17 4.05
C HIS A 52 19.47 0.62 4.51
N ASP A 53 19.75 0.68 5.79
CA ASP A 53 21.02 1.20 6.28
C ASP A 53 22.06 0.08 6.31
N GLU A 54 22.85 -0.03 5.20
CA GLU A 54 24.05 -0.87 5.15
C GLU A 54 25.19 -0.34 6.06
N ASP A 55 25.03 0.81 6.71
CA ASP A 55 26.02 1.42 7.60
C ASP A 55 25.43 1.59 9.01
N GLY A 56 25.73 0.59 9.89
CA GLY A 56 25.35 0.63 11.29
C GLY A 56 25.92 1.84 12.02
N ASP A 57 25.09 2.49 12.73
CA ASP A 57 25.17 3.25 13.98
C ASP A 57 24.16 4.40 13.95
N ASP A 58 22.89 4.12 14.25
CA ASP A 58 22.06 5.13 14.91
C ASP A 58 21.05 4.45 15.82
N ASP A 59 21.27 4.66 17.14
CA ASP A 59 20.28 4.43 18.19
C ASP A 59 19.07 5.35 17.92
N HIS A 60 18.12 4.91 17.09
CA HIS A 60 16.83 5.57 17.00
C HIS A 60 15.91 5.00 18.08
N ASP A 61 15.72 5.80 19.14
CA ASP A 61 14.63 5.66 20.09
C ASP A 61 13.31 5.66 19.29
N HIS A 62 12.76 4.47 18.99
CA HIS A 62 11.41 4.30 18.45
C HIS A 62 10.38 4.61 19.54
N ASP A 63 10.23 5.90 19.87
CA ASP A 63 9.09 6.41 20.62
C ASP A 63 7.88 6.44 19.65
N SER A 64 7.11 5.34 19.60
CA SER A 64 5.71 5.24 19.16
C SER A 64 5.29 6.17 17.99
N GLU A 65 6.04 6.22 16.90
CA GLU A 65 5.50 6.69 15.63
C GLU A 65 4.75 5.51 14.99
N GLU A 66 3.58 5.80 14.43
CA GLU A 66 2.76 4.81 13.74
C GLU A 66 3.59 4.16 12.62
N ALA A 67 3.59 2.83 12.54
CA ALA A 67 4.30 2.12 11.49
C ALA A 67 3.66 2.45 10.13
N TYR A 68 4.46 2.73 9.11
CA TYR A 68 3.96 3.04 7.78
C TYR A 68 4.78 2.31 6.70
N ALA A 69 4.20 2.19 5.51
CA ALA A 69 4.86 1.76 4.29
C ALA A 69 4.21 2.46 3.08
N PHE A 70 4.89 2.46 1.93
CA PHE A 70 4.38 3.06 0.72
C PHE A 70 3.89 2.01 -0.28
N LYS A 71 2.88 2.37 -1.07
CA LYS A 71 2.48 1.58 -2.25
C LYS A 71 3.67 1.41 -3.19
N GLY A 72 3.92 0.17 -3.65
CA GLY A 72 5.03 -0.15 -4.54
C GLY A 72 6.36 -0.42 -3.83
N SER A 73 6.47 -0.15 -2.51
CA SER A 73 7.63 -0.52 -1.71
C SER A 73 7.43 -1.89 -1.02
N ASP A 74 8.25 -2.21 -0.04
CA ASP A 74 8.09 -3.39 0.79
C ASP A 74 7.91 -3.05 2.27
N ILE A 75 7.28 -3.95 3.01
CA ILE A 75 7.19 -3.92 4.46
C ILE A 75 8.29 -4.82 5.00
N HIS A 76 9.19 -4.25 5.80
CA HIS A 76 10.13 -5.00 6.62
C HIS A 76 9.40 -5.55 7.85
N LEU A 77 9.68 -6.80 8.20
CA LEU A 77 9.07 -7.52 9.31
C LEU A 77 10.15 -8.22 10.12
N ALA A 78 10.16 -7.99 11.42
CA ALA A 78 11.06 -8.69 12.34
C ALA A 78 10.34 -9.07 13.64
N ALA A 79 10.66 -10.24 14.20
CA ALA A 79 10.19 -10.64 15.54
C ALA A 79 11.13 -11.66 16.16
N GLU A 80 11.29 -11.59 17.48
CA GLU A 80 11.94 -12.62 18.28
C GLU A 80 10.90 -13.60 18.83
N ILE A 81 11.10 -14.90 18.59
CA ILE A 81 10.19 -15.95 19.03
C ILE A 81 10.90 -16.87 19.97
N ALA A 82 10.33 -17.08 21.16
CA ALA A 82 10.81 -18.04 22.16
C ALA A 82 9.72 -19.09 22.40
N ALA A 83 10.02 -20.37 22.13
CA ALA A 83 9.09 -21.48 22.28
C ALA A 83 9.70 -22.63 23.10
N GLU A 84 8.87 -23.32 23.88
CA GLU A 84 9.27 -24.52 24.63
C GLU A 84 9.16 -25.81 23.78
N ALA A 85 8.37 -25.77 22.71
CA ALA A 85 8.29 -26.80 21.67
C ALA A 85 8.67 -26.20 20.32
N THR A 86 9.09 -27.04 19.37
CA THR A 86 9.44 -26.62 18.00
C THR A 86 8.28 -25.86 17.34
N VAL A 87 8.56 -24.71 16.75
CA VAL A 87 7.57 -23.97 15.95
C VAL A 87 7.17 -24.80 14.73
N SER A 88 5.90 -24.92 14.45
CA SER A 88 5.33 -25.66 13.31
C SER A 88 4.90 -24.75 12.16
N SER A 89 4.54 -23.50 12.46
CA SER A 89 4.21 -22.47 11.48
C SER A 89 4.25 -21.08 12.07
N ILE A 90 4.53 -20.10 11.22
CA ILE A 90 4.33 -18.68 11.48
C ILE A 90 3.38 -18.18 10.38
N THR A 91 2.27 -17.54 10.74
CA THR A 91 1.32 -16.97 9.79
C THR A 91 1.31 -15.46 9.95
N LEU A 92 1.49 -14.75 8.85
CA LEU A 92 1.33 -13.30 8.75
C LEU A 92 0.03 -13.01 8.01
N SER A 93 -0.79 -12.14 8.57
CA SER A 93 -2.00 -11.63 7.93
C SER A 93 -1.98 -10.11 7.92
N ILE A 94 -2.36 -9.50 6.79
CA ILE A 94 -2.55 -8.05 6.64
C ILE A 94 -3.88 -7.83 5.95
N HIS A 95 -4.75 -7.02 6.54
CA HIS A 95 -6.04 -6.68 5.96
C HIS A 95 -6.43 -5.24 6.26
N SER A 96 -7.25 -4.65 5.38
CA SER A 96 -7.70 -3.26 5.56
C SER A 96 -8.53 -3.09 6.82
N ASP A 97 -8.29 -2.01 7.57
CA ASP A 97 -9.13 -1.58 8.69
C ASP A 97 -9.94 -0.34 8.28
N GLU A 98 -11.23 -0.56 7.96
CA GLU A 98 -12.19 0.47 7.50
C GLU A 98 -11.82 1.16 6.15
N VAL A 99 -10.76 0.74 5.45
CA VAL A 99 -10.38 1.26 4.14
C VAL A 99 -11.16 0.54 3.05
N THR A 100 -11.60 1.29 2.04
CA THR A 100 -12.38 0.76 0.91
C THR A 100 -11.72 1.15 -0.40
N ALA A 101 -11.53 0.18 -1.29
CA ALA A 101 -10.96 0.40 -2.61
C ALA A 101 -11.76 1.43 -3.43
N GLY A 102 -11.05 2.40 -4.02
CA GLY A 102 -11.56 3.40 -4.93
C GLY A 102 -11.64 2.90 -6.37
N GLU A 103 -11.82 3.83 -7.32
CA GLU A 103 -11.83 3.49 -8.74
C GLU A 103 -10.40 3.12 -9.20
N GLY A 104 -10.25 1.89 -9.70
CA GLY A 104 -8.96 1.36 -10.14
C GLY A 104 -8.16 0.65 -9.05
N GLU A 105 -8.62 0.69 -7.81
CA GLU A 105 -7.99 0.00 -6.69
C GLU A 105 -8.68 -1.34 -6.40
N VAL A 106 -7.97 -2.23 -5.71
CA VAL A 106 -8.47 -3.53 -5.23
C VAL A 106 -8.29 -3.65 -3.72
N ASP A 107 -9.21 -4.33 -3.04
CA ASP A 107 -9.04 -4.64 -1.62
C ASP A 107 -7.80 -5.54 -1.44
N TRP A 108 -6.98 -5.24 -0.45
CA TRP A 108 -5.79 -6.02 -0.14
C TRP A 108 -5.98 -6.82 1.14
N ASP A 109 -6.14 -8.14 0.95
CA ASP A 109 -6.12 -9.15 1.99
C ASP A 109 -4.91 -10.05 1.73
N PHE A 110 -3.91 -9.99 2.59
CA PHE A 110 -2.69 -10.78 2.48
C PHE A 110 -2.65 -11.81 3.60
N GLU A 111 -2.35 -13.07 3.27
CA GLU A 111 -2.07 -14.13 4.23
C GLU A 111 -0.92 -14.98 3.70
N GLN A 112 0.11 -15.14 4.51
CA GLN A 112 1.23 -16.04 4.20
C GLN A 112 1.60 -16.91 5.38
N VAL A 113 1.74 -18.22 5.14
CA VAL A 113 2.19 -19.20 6.13
C VAL A 113 3.64 -19.57 5.85
N PHE A 114 4.52 -19.29 6.79
CA PHE A 114 5.95 -19.60 6.72
C PHE A 114 6.21 -20.96 7.36
N THR A 115 6.70 -21.89 6.56
CA THR A 115 7.06 -23.26 6.96
C THR A 115 8.46 -23.65 6.51
N ASP A 116 9.30 -22.67 6.25
CA ASP A 116 10.70 -22.91 5.91
C ASP A 116 11.48 -23.46 7.11
N ALA A 117 12.45 -24.32 6.84
CA ALA A 117 13.22 -24.98 7.89
C ALA A 117 13.93 -24.01 8.86
N LYS A 118 14.19 -22.77 8.44
CA LYS A 118 14.76 -21.70 9.30
C LYS A 118 13.82 -21.32 10.42
N TYR A 119 12.50 -21.47 10.24
CA TYR A 119 11.47 -21.14 11.22
C TYR A 119 10.98 -22.34 12.05
N LEU A 120 11.16 -23.57 11.54
CA LEU A 120 10.72 -24.80 12.23
C LEU A 120 11.74 -25.25 13.28
N VAL A 121 12.05 -24.37 14.22
CA VAL A 121 13.00 -24.56 15.32
C VAL A 121 12.40 -24.06 16.63
N LEU A 122 13.10 -24.24 17.79
CA LEU A 122 12.60 -23.80 19.09
C LEU A 122 12.50 -22.29 19.21
N ASN A 123 13.50 -21.55 18.74
CA ASN A 123 13.55 -20.10 18.86
C ASN A 123 13.96 -19.52 17.49
N PRO A 124 13.03 -19.45 16.55
CA PRO A 124 13.32 -18.81 15.27
C PRO A 124 13.40 -17.29 15.43
N GLU A 125 14.28 -16.69 14.67
CA GLU A 125 14.29 -15.26 14.39
C GLU A 125 13.46 -15.04 13.12
N PHE A 126 12.34 -14.35 13.23
CA PHE A 126 11.48 -14.04 12.09
C PHE A 126 11.95 -12.77 11.43
N HIS A 127 12.26 -12.83 10.15
CA HIS A 127 12.68 -11.69 9.35
C HIS A 127 12.25 -11.92 7.90
N GLU A 128 11.34 -11.09 7.40
CA GLU A 128 10.79 -11.16 6.05
C GLU A 128 10.51 -9.77 5.50
N HIS A 129 10.37 -9.70 4.18
CA HIS A 129 9.94 -8.53 3.43
C HIS A 129 8.72 -8.89 2.59
N ILE A 130 7.70 -8.04 2.62
CA ILE A 130 6.44 -8.24 1.89
C ILE A 130 6.19 -7.07 0.97
N ASP A 131 6.12 -7.32 -0.33
CA ASP A 131 5.82 -6.31 -1.34
C ASP A 131 4.44 -5.70 -1.12
N VAL A 132 4.33 -4.37 -1.12
CA VAL A 132 3.09 -3.61 -1.06
C VAL A 132 2.58 -3.36 -2.48
N PRO A 133 1.39 -3.85 -2.86
CA PRO A 133 0.85 -3.58 -4.19
C PRO A 133 0.62 -2.08 -4.44
N THR A 134 0.73 -1.67 -5.71
CA THR A 134 0.50 -0.26 -6.11
C THR A 134 -0.98 0.09 -6.28
N ASP A 135 -1.83 -0.91 -6.49
CA ASP A 135 -3.26 -0.77 -6.82
C ASP A 135 -4.21 -1.01 -5.64
N ILE A 136 -3.72 -0.81 -4.42
CA ILE A 136 -4.51 -0.91 -3.18
C ILE A 136 -4.86 0.47 -2.63
N PRO A 137 -5.91 0.62 -1.81
CA PRO A 137 -6.21 1.90 -1.17
C PRO A 137 -5.17 2.28 -0.11
N SER A 138 -4.84 3.57 -0.02
CA SER A 138 -4.07 4.12 1.10
C SER A 138 -4.92 4.17 2.36
N GLY A 139 -4.33 4.00 3.53
CA GLY A 139 -5.01 4.06 4.82
C GLY A 139 -4.49 3.06 5.84
N GLU A 140 -5.29 2.79 6.87
CA GLU A 140 -4.91 1.93 7.99
C GLU A 140 -5.21 0.46 7.69
N TYR A 141 -4.21 -0.39 7.97
CA TYR A 141 -4.26 -1.84 7.83
C TYR A 141 -3.94 -2.49 9.16
N HIS A 142 -4.64 -3.56 9.48
CA HIS A 142 -4.33 -4.41 10.62
C HIS A 142 -3.33 -5.48 10.19
N ILE A 143 -2.25 -5.63 10.96
CA ILE A 143 -1.21 -6.63 10.75
C ILE A 143 -1.16 -7.58 11.94
N GLU A 144 -1.11 -8.88 11.69
CA GLU A 144 -1.14 -9.93 12.71
C GLU A 144 -0.07 -10.98 12.42
N LEU A 145 0.69 -11.35 13.44
CA LEU A 145 1.65 -12.45 13.41
C LEU A 145 1.22 -13.54 14.39
N LEU A 146 0.83 -14.70 13.86
CA LEU A 146 0.43 -15.89 14.62
C LEU A 146 1.53 -16.94 14.57
N VAL A 147 2.05 -17.37 15.74
CA VAL A 147 3.04 -18.43 15.86
C VAL A 147 2.41 -19.67 16.51
N THR A 148 2.54 -20.83 15.85
CA THR A 148 2.02 -22.11 16.34
C THR A 148 3.17 -23.11 16.50
N ASP A 149 3.19 -23.86 17.62
CA ASP A 149 4.16 -24.93 17.87
C ASP A 149 3.65 -26.31 17.40
N GLU A 150 4.51 -27.34 17.47
CA GLU A 150 4.17 -28.74 17.10
C GLU A 150 3.13 -29.38 18.04
N LEU A 151 2.89 -28.81 19.22
CA LEU A 151 1.89 -29.27 20.17
C LEU A 151 0.53 -28.61 19.92
N GLY A 152 0.46 -27.61 19.04
CA GLY A 152 -0.73 -26.86 18.72
C GLY A 152 -1.00 -25.68 19.65
N ASN A 153 -0.03 -25.31 20.51
CA ASN A 153 -0.14 -24.06 21.26
C ASN A 153 0.18 -22.90 20.32
N SER A 154 -0.51 -21.79 20.45
CA SER A 154 -0.34 -20.62 19.59
C SER A 154 -0.33 -19.33 20.40
N THR A 155 0.37 -18.34 19.86
CA THR A 155 0.37 -16.95 20.33
C THR A 155 0.29 -16.03 19.13
N GLU A 156 -0.47 -14.97 19.27
CA GLU A 156 -0.71 -13.93 18.30
C GLU A 156 -0.22 -12.60 18.84
N ILE A 157 0.31 -11.75 17.96
CA ILE A 157 0.59 -10.34 18.23
C ILE A 157 0.10 -9.55 17.03
N ASP A 158 -0.50 -8.40 17.26
CA ASP A 158 -1.08 -7.54 16.25
C ASP A 158 -0.60 -6.10 16.35
N GLY A 159 -0.86 -5.32 15.31
CA GLY A 159 -0.57 -3.90 15.24
C GLY A 159 -1.27 -3.23 14.07
N HIS A 160 -1.02 -1.94 13.90
CA HIS A 160 -1.57 -1.12 12.83
C HIS A 160 -0.46 -0.59 11.94
N LEU A 161 -0.66 -0.68 10.64
CA LEU A 161 0.25 -0.23 9.59
C LEU A 161 -0.48 0.78 8.71
N ILE A 162 0.10 1.95 8.47
CA ILE A 162 -0.45 2.95 7.56
C ILE A 162 0.19 2.78 6.19
N ILE A 163 -0.62 2.48 5.17
CA ILE A 163 -0.16 2.48 3.78
C ILE A 163 -0.40 3.87 3.17
N LEU A 164 0.66 4.44 2.61
CA LEU A 164 0.68 5.75 2.00
C LEU A 164 0.92 5.65 0.49
N ASP A 165 0.49 6.68 -0.25
CA ASP A 165 0.89 6.83 -1.65
C ASP A 165 2.37 7.23 -1.71
N ALA A 166 3.16 6.58 -2.59
CA ALA A 166 4.56 6.91 -2.77
C ALA A 166 4.75 8.31 -3.38
N ILE A 167 3.81 8.74 -4.22
CA ILE A 167 3.80 10.07 -4.84
C ILE A 167 2.45 10.75 -4.59
N ALA A 168 2.46 12.00 -4.16
CA ALA A 168 1.26 12.83 -3.98
C ALA A 168 1.42 14.16 -4.73
N ILE A 169 0.39 14.53 -5.53
CA ILE A 169 0.28 15.82 -6.21
C ILE A 169 -0.82 16.63 -5.50
N SER A 170 -0.53 17.90 -5.19
CA SER A 170 -1.49 18.78 -4.52
C SER A 170 -1.34 20.24 -4.97
N GLY A 171 -2.32 21.09 -4.62
CA GLY A 171 -2.26 22.51 -4.92
C GLY A 171 -2.22 22.86 -6.40
N PHE A 172 -2.83 22.05 -7.27
CA PHE A 172 -2.80 22.24 -8.72
C PHE A 172 -3.48 23.55 -9.12
N GLU A 173 -2.74 24.41 -9.80
CA GLU A 173 -3.20 25.67 -10.40
C GLU A 173 -2.72 25.75 -11.85
N MET A 174 -3.60 26.10 -12.78
CA MET A 174 -3.29 26.25 -14.20
C MET A 174 -4.26 27.22 -14.85
N ASP A 175 -3.80 27.93 -15.89
CA ASP A 175 -4.69 28.73 -16.74
C ASP A 175 -5.69 27.82 -17.47
N GLU A 176 -6.98 28.14 -17.44
CA GLU A 176 -8.02 27.38 -18.17
C GLU A 176 -8.01 27.66 -19.69
N THR A 177 -7.49 28.81 -20.10
CA THR A 177 -7.47 29.28 -21.49
C THR A 177 -6.17 30.00 -21.82
N VAL A 178 -5.67 29.83 -23.03
CA VAL A 178 -4.49 30.54 -23.56
C VAL A 178 -4.71 30.99 -25.00
N ALA A 179 -4.18 32.16 -25.40
CA ALA A 179 -4.19 32.54 -26.80
C ALA A 179 -3.02 31.88 -27.54
N ARG A 180 -3.22 31.49 -28.82
CA ARG A 180 -2.10 31.02 -29.63
C ARG A 180 -0.98 32.07 -29.75
N GLY A 181 0.26 31.66 -29.56
CA GLY A 181 1.42 32.53 -29.55
C GLY A 181 1.76 33.14 -28.18
N ASP A 182 0.95 32.88 -27.16
CA ASP A 182 1.21 33.16 -25.76
C ASP A 182 1.65 31.90 -25.01
N ASP A 183 2.03 32.00 -23.76
CA ASP A 183 2.31 30.93 -22.83
C ASP A 183 1.21 30.77 -21.79
N PHE A 184 1.09 29.62 -21.20
CA PHE A 184 0.23 29.38 -20.03
C PHE A 184 1.02 28.87 -18.84
N HIS A 185 0.55 29.23 -17.66
CA HIS A 185 1.17 28.92 -16.38
C HIS A 185 0.60 27.62 -15.79
N ILE A 186 1.50 26.84 -15.17
CA ILE A 186 1.16 25.62 -14.42
C ILE A 186 1.96 25.62 -13.13
N GLU A 187 1.28 25.29 -12.02
CA GLU A 187 1.89 25.17 -10.69
C GLU A 187 1.23 24.04 -9.91
N PHE A 188 2.01 23.19 -9.25
CA PHE A 188 1.55 22.21 -8.28
C PHE A 188 2.70 21.72 -7.38
N MET A 189 2.35 21.21 -6.20
CA MET A 189 3.28 20.59 -5.27
C MET A 189 3.35 19.10 -5.49
N ILE A 190 4.55 18.55 -5.41
CA ILE A 190 4.86 17.12 -5.48
C ILE A 190 5.50 16.70 -4.16
N LEU A 191 5.03 15.61 -3.58
CA LEU A 191 5.71 14.85 -2.54
C LEU A 191 6.00 13.46 -3.12
N ALA A 192 7.27 13.04 -3.12
CA ALA A 192 7.72 11.73 -3.57
C ALA A 192 8.58 11.10 -2.48
N ALA A 193 8.10 10.02 -1.87
CA ALA A 193 8.76 9.38 -0.72
C ALA A 193 10.18 8.90 -1.05
N HIS A 194 10.40 8.46 -2.29
CA HIS A 194 11.68 7.92 -2.76
C HIS A 194 12.46 8.91 -3.66
N GLY A 195 12.06 10.19 -3.68
CA GLY A 195 12.64 11.21 -4.57
C GLY A 195 12.03 11.18 -5.96
N ILE A 196 11.96 12.32 -6.62
CA ILE A 196 11.45 12.49 -7.99
C ILE A 196 12.50 12.01 -8.97
N HIS A 197 12.16 11.02 -9.82
CA HIS A 197 12.99 10.63 -10.94
C HIS A 197 12.77 11.57 -12.13
N SER A 198 11.51 11.75 -12.55
CA SER A 198 11.15 12.64 -13.66
C SER A 198 9.73 13.20 -13.54
N ILE A 199 9.50 14.33 -14.23
CA ILE A 199 8.17 14.89 -14.45
C ILE A 199 7.99 15.03 -15.94
N THR A 200 7.00 14.34 -16.52
CA THR A 200 6.70 14.43 -17.96
C THR A 200 5.38 15.19 -18.15
N VAL A 201 5.39 16.10 -19.10
CA VAL A 201 4.17 16.82 -19.56
C VAL A 201 3.92 16.44 -20.99
N ASP A 202 2.74 15.83 -21.26
CA ASP A 202 2.24 15.50 -22.59
C ASP A 202 1.00 16.35 -22.88
N ILE A 203 0.98 17.03 -24.04
CA ILE A 203 -0.15 17.84 -24.50
C ILE A 203 -0.51 17.45 -25.91
N HIS A 204 -1.74 17.06 -26.14
CA HIS A 204 -2.25 16.73 -27.47
C HIS A 204 -3.66 17.26 -27.70
N ALA A 205 -3.98 17.48 -28.99
CA ALA A 205 -5.27 18.02 -29.38
C ALA A 205 -6.40 17.02 -29.12
N ASP A 206 -7.45 17.43 -28.42
CA ASP A 206 -8.67 16.63 -28.26
C ASP A 206 -9.71 16.98 -29.35
N GLY A 207 -9.70 16.16 -30.40
CA GLY A 207 -10.64 16.29 -31.51
C GLY A 207 -10.46 17.55 -32.40
N VAL A 208 -9.42 18.33 -32.21
CA VAL A 208 -9.07 19.53 -32.96
C VAL A 208 -8.44 19.15 -34.32
N THR A 209 -8.88 19.78 -35.39
CA THR A 209 -8.33 19.57 -36.75
C THR A 209 -7.74 20.89 -37.26
N PRO A 210 -6.46 20.92 -37.72
CA PRO A 210 -5.84 22.12 -38.25
C PRO A 210 -6.58 22.69 -39.44
N GLY A 211 -6.82 24.00 -39.45
CA GLY A 211 -7.36 24.77 -40.55
C GLY A 211 -6.28 25.25 -41.53
N GLU A 212 -6.63 26.16 -42.42
CA GLU A 212 -5.71 26.72 -43.42
C GLU A 212 -4.65 27.61 -42.70
N GLY A 213 -3.36 27.19 -42.79
CA GLY A 213 -2.23 27.90 -42.18
C GLY A 213 -1.95 27.51 -40.75
N GLU A 214 -2.72 26.59 -40.19
CA GLU A 214 -2.50 26.02 -38.88
C GLU A 214 -1.66 24.73 -38.97
N VAL A 215 -0.97 24.39 -37.91
CA VAL A 215 -0.13 23.18 -37.77
C VAL A 215 -0.53 22.47 -36.47
N ALA A 216 -0.81 21.17 -36.56
CA ALA A 216 -1.07 20.37 -35.34
C ALA A 216 0.03 20.61 -34.30
N TRP A 217 -0.37 20.79 -33.07
CA TRP A 217 0.53 20.99 -31.94
C TRP A 217 0.39 19.80 -30.99
N ASP A 218 1.50 19.10 -30.84
CA ASP A 218 1.70 18.10 -29.83
C ASP A 218 2.96 18.54 -29.07
N PHE A 219 2.94 18.45 -27.75
CA PHE A 219 4.06 18.81 -26.88
C PHE A 219 4.34 17.66 -25.93
N GLU A 220 5.59 17.28 -25.80
CA GLU A 220 6.06 16.30 -24.83
C GLU A 220 7.41 16.78 -24.33
N GLU A 221 7.52 16.97 -23.02
CA GLU A 221 8.76 17.39 -22.36
C GLU A 221 8.94 16.68 -21.03
N GLU A 222 10.17 16.25 -20.78
CA GLU A 222 10.61 15.66 -19.52
C GLU A 222 11.45 16.70 -18.75
N PHE A 223 11.04 16.95 -17.51
CA PHE A 223 11.67 17.90 -16.60
C PHE A 223 12.48 17.14 -15.55
N LEU A 224 13.80 17.32 -15.55
CA LEU A 224 14.75 16.69 -14.62
C LEU A 224 15.50 17.75 -13.81
N GLU A 225 15.90 18.87 -14.46
CA GLU A 225 16.72 19.88 -13.81
C GLU A 225 15.96 20.60 -12.70
N GLY A 226 16.44 20.44 -11.46
CA GLY A 226 15.84 21.04 -10.26
C GLY A 226 14.78 20.18 -9.57
N TYR A 227 14.46 19.00 -10.13
CA TYR A 227 13.46 18.07 -9.56
C TYR A 227 14.04 16.72 -9.18
N HIS A 228 15.06 16.25 -9.93
CA HIS A 228 15.64 14.92 -9.75
C HIS A 228 16.21 14.72 -8.33
N GLU A 229 15.85 13.61 -7.69
CA GLU A 229 16.18 13.24 -6.30
C GLU A 229 15.55 14.11 -5.20
N GLU A 230 14.71 15.11 -5.54
CA GLU A 230 14.01 15.90 -4.54
C GLU A 230 12.76 15.15 -4.00
N MET A 231 12.60 15.09 -2.69
CA MET A 231 11.43 14.45 -2.04
C MET A 231 10.21 15.38 -2.01
N GLU A 232 10.43 16.69 -2.09
CA GLU A 232 9.40 17.73 -2.15
C GLU A 232 9.81 18.78 -3.16
N ALA A 233 8.93 19.05 -4.13
CA ALA A 233 9.17 20.06 -5.15
C ALA A 233 7.90 20.81 -5.54
N GLU A 234 8.05 22.09 -5.89
CA GLU A 234 7.03 22.88 -6.57
C GLU A 234 7.33 22.83 -8.07
N PHE A 235 6.44 22.18 -8.84
CA PHE A 235 6.47 22.27 -10.30
C PHE A 235 5.85 23.61 -10.70
N HIS A 236 6.65 24.48 -11.33
CA HIS A 236 6.20 25.81 -11.72
C HIS A 236 6.80 26.12 -13.10
N GLU A 237 6.00 25.97 -14.14
CA GLU A 237 6.45 26.11 -15.51
C GLU A 237 5.51 26.98 -16.35
N HIS A 238 6.04 27.52 -17.43
CA HIS A 238 5.33 28.23 -18.46
C HIS A 238 5.53 27.51 -19.80
N ILE A 239 4.44 27.09 -20.43
CA ILE A 239 4.49 26.36 -21.70
C ILE A 239 4.02 27.24 -22.84
N ASP A 240 4.89 27.45 -23.84
CA ASP A 240 4.61 28.24 -25.03
C ASP A 240 3.65 27.54 -25.98
N VAL A 241 2.55 28.20 -26.37
CA VAL A 241 1.63 27.71 -27.39
C VAL A 241 2.02 28.30 -28.76
N PRO A 242 2.32 27.48 -29.78
CA PRO A 242 2.70 28.01 -31.09
C PRO A 242 1.62 28.91 -31.69
N ALA A 243 2.04 30.01 -32.33
CA ALA A 243 1.11 30.91 -33.01
C ALA A 243 0.34 30.23 -34.16
N THR A 244 0.76 29.05 -34.60
CA THR A 244 0.11 28.24 -35.64
C THR A 244 -0.73 27.10 -35.06
N ALA A 245 -0.79 26.93 -33.75
CA ALA A 245 -1.61 25.89 -33.12
C ALA A 245 -3.08 26.10 -33.47
N PRO A 246 -3.85 25.05 -33.80
CA PRO A 246 -5.29 25.16 -33.97
C PRO A 246 -5.96 25.62 -32.69
N ALA A 247 -7.01 26.44 -32.79
CA ALA A 247 -7.83 26.77 -31.64
C ALA A 247 -8.75 25.59 -31.29
N GLY A 248 -8.91 25.30 -29.99
CA GLY A 248 -9.75 24.22 -29.48
C GLY A 248 -9.22 23.67 -28.17
N GLU A 249 -9.80 22.55 -27.73
CA GLU A 249 -9.45 21.87 -26.47
C GLU A 249 -8.24 20.95 -26.65
N TYR A 250 -7.32 21.02 -25.71
CA TYR A 250 -6.14 20.17 -25.63
C TYR A 250 -6.14 19.42 -24.32
N HIS A 251 -5.88 18.12 -24.39
CA HIS A 251 -5.70 17.26 -23.24
C HIS A 251 -4.24 17.35 -22.76
N ILE A 252 -4.05 17.46 -21.45
CA ILE A 252 -2.75 17.57 -20.80
C ILE A 252 -2.63 16.43 -19.79
N ILE A 253 -1.52 15.72 -19.83
CA ILE A 253 -1.18 14.68 -18.87
C ILE A 253 0.15 15.07 -18.21
N PHE A 254 0.14 15.17 -16.90
CA PHE A 254 1.34 15.28 -16.06
C PHE A 254 1.61 13.92 -15.47
N THR A 255 2.80 13.37 -15.72
CA THR A 255 3.25 12.12 -15.11
C THR A 255 4.45 12.40 -14.25
N VAL A 256 4.38 12.07 -12.97
CA VAL A 256 5.51 12.09 -12.04
C VAL A 256 5.95 10.64 -11.80
N GLU A 257 7.25 10.37 -11.95
CA GLU A 257 7.90 9.11 -11.65
C GLU A 257 8.89 9.32 -10.51
N ASP A 258 8.95 8.41 -9.52
CA ASP A 258 9.95 8.41 -8.46
C ASP A 258 11.15 7.51 -8.79
N GLU A 259 12.20 7.52 -7.94
CA GLU A 259 13.43 6.73 -8.15
C GLU A 259 13.18 5.21 -8.08
N ASP A 260 12.09 4.76 -7.48
CA ASP A 260 11.71 3.34 -7.43
C ASP A 260 10.81 2.92 -8.61
N GLY A 261 10.47 3.86 -9.51
CA GLY A 261 9.66 3.63 -10.71
C GLY A 261 8.16 3.63 -10.45
N ASN A 262 7.69 4.13 -9.29
CA ASN A 262 6.28 4.39 -9.08
C ASN A 262 5.87 5.62 -9.89
N THR A 263 4.65 5.62 -10.42
CA THR A 263 4.15 6.71 -11.25
C THR A 263 2.77 7.19 -10.81
N VAL A 264 2.57 8.50 -10.85
CA VAL A 264 1.25 9.13 -10.68
C VAL A 264 1.00 10.04 -11.88
N ALA A 265 -0.20 9.94 -12.47
CA ALA A 265 -0.64 10.80 -13.55
C ALA A 265 -1.78 11.72 -13.08
N TYR A 266 -1.73 12.98 -13.50
CA TYR A 266 -2.80 13.96 -13.35
C TYR A 266 -3.22 14.47 -14.72
N GLU A 267 -4.52 14.38 -15.04
CA GLU A 267 -5.07 14.73 -16.35
C GLU A 267 -5.93 15.98 -16.25
N THR A 268 -5.81 16.88 -17.22
CA THR A 268 -6.59 18.09 -17.32
C THR A 268 -6.72 18.55 -18.77
N HIS A 269 -7.36 19.70 -19.01
CA HIS A 269 -7.55 20.27 -20.32
C HIS A 269 -7.28 21.78 -20.33
N ILE A 270 -6.88 22.32 -21.49
CA ILE A 270 -6.75 23.75 -21.73
C ILE A 270 -7.41 24.13 -23.05
N ASP A 271 -8.10 25.27 -23.08
CA ASP A 271 -8.66 25.82 -24.30
C ASP A 271 -7.68 26.79 -24.98
N VAL A 272 -7.18 26.44 -26.17
CA VAL A 272 -6.38 27.34 -27.02
C VAL A 272 -7.31 28.22 -27.84
N THR A 273 -7.20 29.52 -27.66
CA THR A 273 -8.01 30.53 -28.37
C THR A 273 -7.25 31.13 -29.55
N ALA A 274 -8.03 31.70 -30.53
CA ALA A 274 -7.48 32.26 -31.77
C ALA A 274 -6.78 33.60 -31.58
#